data_21a2ae820c4aa0b6737a4bfec9aecca3
#
_entry.id   21a2ae820c4aa0b6737a4bfec9aecca3
#
_cell.length_a   1.000
_cell.length_b   1.000
_cell.length_c   1.000
_cell.angle_alpha   90.00
_cell.angle_beta   90.00
_cell.angle_gamma   90.00
#
_symmetry.space_group_name_H-M   'P 1'
#
loop_
_entity.id
_entity.type
_entity.pdbx_description
1 polymer ?
#
loop_
_entity_poly.entity_id
_entity_poly.type
_entity_poly.pdbx_seq_one_letter_code
_entity_poly.pdbx_strand_id
1 'polypeptide(L)'
;MHIDDQFDGNSAGLMNRVPVDPYEIEREAVIAMLEREQRSLTASLIALALMAVGVALMPNPLSMAVLLALRFCSFLYTRKAAARLEQLARARQPMRHARWILVFAMSMTGVTLGLLLWPPPPDGSVLAVNLVRGVVLLTATLIAVTLAALPSARDAMLASFWLTTFGFYLFHPGVQHPVLIAILALMVIGIRIYSSSTGLHIRSAAQMLVENRQLSEDLADALAHAEFLSWRDPLTGLFNRRKLFEETRMEHSALSRHLLTIDLDRFKTINDTFGHGVGDHVLIATADTIREWCHSIEGTREHQAFRLGGEEFLVIVRGLDDVEVAEAAEALRLQIAGLEDQFDTYPDIAISASIGLASWRFGEGMDDALLRADIACYEAKNTGRNQVRRAA
;
A
#
# COMPACT_ATOMS: atom_id res chain seq x y z
N MET A 1 -41.70 -17.22 -18.26
CA MET A 1 -41.49 -15.87 -18.80
C MET A 1 -41.30 -14.95 -17.59
N HIS A 2 -40.13 -14.35 -17.44
CA HIS A 2 -39.51 -13.57 -16.38
C HIS A 2 -38.55 -14.37 -15.46
N ILE A 3 -37.38 -14.63 -16.01
CA ILE A 3 -36.11 -14.84 -15.29
C ILE A 3 -35.17 -13.87 -16.01
N ASP A 4 -35.07 -12.63 -15.55
CA ASP A 4 -34.07 -11.64 -16.00
C ASP A 4 -34.23 -10.37 -15.16
N ASP A 5 -33.84 -10.40 -13.86
CA ASP A 5 -33.68 -9.15 -13.09
C ASP A 5 -32.89 -9.35 -11.76
N GLN A 6 -31.90 -10.24 -11.73
CA GLN A 6 -31.04 -10.39 -10.51
C GLN A 6 -29.54 -10.30 -10.74
N PHE A 7 -29.09 -9.81 -11.90
CA PHE A 7 -27.63 -9.70 -12.18
C PHE A 7 -27.08 -8.28 -12.28
N ASP A 8 -27.87 -7.25 -11.99
CA ASP A 8 -27.44 -5.84 -12.14
C ASP A 8 -26.86 -5.19 -10.86
N GLY A 9 -26.74 -5.91 -9.74
CA GLY A 9 -26.23 -5.38 -8.48
C GLY A 9 -24.69 -5.23 -8.38
N ASN A 10 -23.94 -5.92 -9.24
CA ASN A 10 -22.49 -6.02 -9.08
C ASN A 10 -21.64 -5.17 -10.05
N SER A 11 -22.26 -4.58 -11.07
CA SER A 11 -21.59 -3.65 -12.00
C SER A 11 -21.48 -2.22 -11.46
N ALA A 12 -22.32 -1.83 -10.51
CA ALA A 12 -22.30 -0.50 -9.89
C ALA A 12 -21.09 -0.28 -8.95
N GLY A 13 -20.53 -1.34 -8.38
CA GLY A 13 -19.36 -1.27 -7.49
C GLY A 13 -18.03 -0.96 -8.21
N LEU A 14 -17.94 -1.28 -9.49
CA LEU A 14 -16.75 -1.03 -10.32
C LEU A 14 -16.73 0.39 -10.95
N MET A 15 -17.86 1.11 -10.94
CA MET A 15 -17.97 2.46 -11.54
C MET A 15 -17.68 3.63 -10.60
N ASN A 16 -17.55 3.40 -9.29
CA ASN A 16 -17.24 4.47 -8.34
C ASN A 16 -15.74 4.44 -7.93
N ARG A 17 -14.84 4.41 -8.92
CA ARG A 17 -13.41 4.66 -8.62
C ARG A 17 -13.29 6.09 -8.12
N VAL A 18 -12.85 6.25 -6.89
CA VAL A 18 -12.43 7.56 -6.37
C VAL A 18 -11.32 8.05 -7.29
N PRO A 19 -11.50 9.18 -7.98
CA PRO A 19 -10.45 9.68 -8.87
C PRO A 19 -9.17 9.91 -8.06
N VAL A 20 -8.06 9.47 -8.62
CA VAL A 20 -6.73 9.65 -8.00
C VAL A 20 -6.54 11.12 -7.70
N ASP A 21 -6.17 11.46 -6.47
CA ASP A 21 -5.95 12.83 -6.05
C ASP A 21 -4.83 13.46 -6.91
N PRO A 22 -5.09 14.52 -7.67
CA PRO A 22 -4.09 15.21 -8.48
C PRO A 22 -2.87 15.65 -7.65
N TYR A 23 -3.05 15.90 -6.36
CA TYR A 23 -1.97 16.25 -5.45
C TYR A 23 -1.01 15.08 -5.18
N GLU A 24 -1.51 13.86 -5.09
CA GLU A 24 -0.69 12.65 -4.94
C GLU A 24 0.17 12.42 -6.19
N ILE A 25 -0.39 12.57 -7.39
CA ILE A 25 0.35 12.45 -8.66
C ILE A 25 1.45 13.51 -8.72
N GLU A 26 1.13 14.77 -8.37
CA GLU A 26 2.11 15.86 -8.35
C GLU A 26 3.23 15.57 -7.35
N ARG A 27 2.89 15.05 -6.18
CA ARG A 27 3.83 14.69 -5.13
C ARG A 27 4.81 13.60 -5.59
N GLU A 28 4.31 12.53 -6.17
CA GLU A 28 5.16 11.43 -6.69
C GLU A 28 6.06 11.90 -7.84
N ALA A 29 5.53 12.73 -8.74
CA ALA A 29 6.33 13.31 -9.83
C ALA A 29 7.46 14.21 -9.30
N VAL A 30 7.21 14.99 -8.24
CA VAL A 30 8.21 15.82 -7.54
C VAL A 30 9.27 14.96 -6.87
N ILE A 31 8.88 13.90 -6.16
CA ILE A 31 9.81 12.97 -5.50
C ILE A 31 10.73 12.31 -6.54
N ALA A 32 10.15 11.74 -7.59
CA ALA A 32 10.91 11.09 -8.68
C ALA A 32 11.91 12.05 -9.35
N MET A 33 11.51 13.31 -9.53
CA MET A 33 12.40 14.35 -10.08
C MET A 33 13.57 14.65 -9.14
N LEU A 34 13.30 14.81 -7.83
CA LEU A 34 14.31 15.19 -6.85
C LEU A 34 15.29 14.04 -6.55
N GLU A 35 14.85 12.81 -6.59
CA GLU A 35 15.73 11.63 -6.54
C GLU A 35 16.70 11.58 -7.73
N ARG A 36 16.22 11.94 -8.94
CA ARG A 36 17.05 12.06 -10.12
C ARG A 36 18.05 13.21 -9.99
N GLU A 37 17.66 14.34 -9.39
CA GLU A 37 18.56 15.47 -9.13
C GLU A 37 19.69 15.09 -8.15
N GLN A 38 19.41 14.33 -7.10
CA GLN A 38 20.44 13.85 -6.18
C GLN A 38 21.49 12.98 -6.89
N ARG A 39 21.07 12.12 -7.81
CA ARG A 39 21.97 11.30 -8.64
C ARG A 39 22.80 12.15 -9.62
N SER A 40 22.33 13.35 -9.99
CA SER A 40 23.04 14.28 -10.89
C SER A 40 24.04 15.20 -10.18
N LEU A 41 24.25 15.05 -8.86
CA LEU A 41 25.18 15.87 -8.07
C LEU A 41 26.60 15.86 -8.68
N THR A 42 27.08 14.69 -9.05
CA THR A 42 28.42 14.51 -9.65
C THR A 42 28.54 15.30 -10.96
N ALA A 43 27.51 15.27 -11.82
CA ALA A 43 27.49 16.05 -13.07
C ALA A 43 27.52 17.56 -12.82
N SER A 44 26.79 18.03 -11.79
CA SER A 44 26.78 19.45 -11.41
C SER A 44 28.14 19.91 -10.86
N LEU A 45 28.81 19.08 -10.06
CA LEU A 45 30.15 19.36 -9.55
C LEU A 45 31.20 19.35 -10.67
N ILE A 46 31.12 18.41 -11.61
CA ILE A 46 31.97 18.36 -12.79
C ILE A 46 31.78 19.64 -13.63
N ALA A 47 30.57 20.08 -13.87
CA ALA A 47 30.28 21.30 -14.59
C ALA A 47 30.87 22.53 -13.91
N LEU A 48 30.74 22.65 -12.58
CA LEU A 48 31.36 23.73 -11.81
C LEU A 48 32.88 23.66 -11.86
N ALA A 49 33.48 22.49 -11.79
CA ALA A 49 34.93 22.30 -11.91
C ALA A 49 35.45 22.71 -13.33
N LEU A 50 34.74 22.30 -14.38
CA LEU A 50 35.08 22.69 -15.76
C LEU A 50 34.95 24.21 -15.99
N MET A 51 33.94 24.85 -15.42
CA MET A 51 33.80 26.32 -15.44
C MET A 51 34.99 26.96 -14.69
N ALA A 52 35.40 26.42 -13.54
CA ALA A 52 36.54 26.94 -12.77
C ALA A 52 37.85 26.83 -13.55
N VAL A 53 38.10 25.69 -14.20
CA VAL A 53 39.28 25.53 -15.10
C VAL A 53 39.24 26.53 -16.22
N GLY A 54 38.07 26.71 -16.89
CA GLY A 54 37.95 27.70 -17.96
C GLY A 54 38.22 29.14 -17.50
N VAL A 55 37.71 29.50 -16.29
CA VAL A 55 37.98 30.81 -15.70
C VAL A 55 39.46 30.99 -15.33
N ALA A 56 40.11 29.95 -14.77
CA ALA A 56 41.52 30.00 -14.39
C ALA A 56 42.47 30.16 -15.59
N LEU A 57 42.05 29.73 -16.78
CA LEU A 57 42.82 29.88 -18.04
C LEU A 57 42.66 31.27 -18.67
N MET A 58 41.87 32.18 -18.07
CA MET A 58 41.71 33.56 -18.58
C MET A 58 42.80 34.49 -18.03
N PRO A 59 43.25 35.48 -18.83
CA PRO A 59 44.34 36.40 -18.43
C PRO A 59 43.95 37.29 -17.22
N ASN A 60 42.68 37.65 -17.09
CA ASN A 60 42.14 38.42 -15.97
C ASN A 60 40.99 37.68 -15.31
N PRO A 61 41.24 36.63 -14.46
CA PRO A 61 40.20 35.75 -13.99
C PRO A 61 39.31 36.35 -12.89
N LEU A 62 39.69 37.49 -12.27
CA LEU A 62 39.03 38.02 -11.08
C LEU A 62 37.51 38.27 -11.25
N SER A 63 37.12 38.95 -12.34
CA SER A 63 35.72 39.25 -12.62
C SER A 63 34.90 37.98 -12.84
N MET A 64 35.42 37.06 -13.62
CA MET A 64 34.82 35.76 -13.89
C MET A 64 34.82 34.84 -12.64
N ALA A 65 35.85 34.94 -11.80
CA ALA A 65 35.90 34.23 -10.52
C ALA A 65 34.80 34.70 -9.55
N VAL A 66 34.48 35.99 -9.50
CA VAL A 66 33.37 36.53 -8.75
C VAL A 66 32.04 35.98 -9.27
N LEU A 67 31.83 35.95 -10.58
CA LEU A 67 30.61 35.38 -11.17
C LEU A 67 30.48 33.86 -10.88
N LEU A 68 31.60 33.15 -10.92
CA LEU A 68 31.65 31.74 -10.58
C LEU A 68 31.33 31.50 -9.10
N ALA A 69 31.84 32.34 -8.18
CA ALA A 69 31.52 32.29 -6.78
C ALA A 69 30.00 32.54 -6.54
N LEU A 70 29.43 33.53 -7.25
CA LEU A 70 27.98 33.79 -7.20
C LEU A 70 27.17 32.58 -7.71
N ARG A 71 27.65 31.92 -8.79
CA ARG A 71 27.05 30.70 -9.31
C ARG A 71 27.12 29.56 -8.29
N PHE A 72 28.25 29.41 -7.58
CA PHE A 72 28.38 28.40 -6.53
C PHE A 72 27.43 28.66 -5.35
N CYS A 73 27.32 29.91 -4.92
CA CYS A 73 26.33 30.28 -3.88
C CYS A 73 24.88 29.97 -4.33
N SER A 74 24.54 30.31 -5.59
CA SER A 74 23.23 29.98 -6.18
C SER A 74 23.01 28.46 -6.21
N PHE A 75 24.01 27.66 -6.55
CA PHE A 75 23.96 26.21 -6.53
C PHE A 75 23.66 25.66 -5.12
N LEU A 76 24.35 26.14 -4.09
CA LEU A 76 24.12 25.73 -2.71
C LEU A 76 22.71 26.09 -2.22
N TYR A 77 22.23 27.30 -2.58
CA TYR A 77 20.88 27.73 -2.24
C TYR A 77 19.82 26.86 -2.91
N THR A 78 20.00 26.57 -4.20
CA THR A 78 19.09 25.67 -4.94
C THR A 78 19.04 24.28 -4.31
N ARG A 79 20.19 23.72 -3.90
CA ARG A 79 20.27 22.43 -3.21
C ARG A 79 19.47 22.41 -1.90
N LYS A 80 19.59 23.48 -1.09
CA LYS A 80 18.81 23.61 0.14
C LYS A 80 17.30 23.72 -0.14
N ALA A 81 16.92 24.49 -1.15
CA ALA A 81 15.51 24.62 -1.54
C ALA A 81 14.93 23.30 -2.05
N ALA A 82 15.67 22.55 -2.87
CA ALA A 82 15.26 21.23 -3.36
C ALA A 82 15.15 20.21 -2.22
N ALA A 83 16.12 20.14 -1.32
CA ALA A 83 16.07 19.24 -0.15
C ALA A 83 14.88 19.55 0.76
N ARG A 84 14.55 20.82 0.97
CA ARG A 84 13.37 21.22 1.75
C ARG A 84 12.07 20.79 1.09
N LEU A 85 11.97 20.95 -0.23
CA LEU A 85 10.80 20.51 -0.99
C LEU A 85 10.62 18.99 -0.90
N GLU A 86 11.72 18.23 -1.01
CA GLU A 86 11.72 16.78 -0.88
C GLU A 86 11.24 16.32 0.50
N GLN A 87 11.76 16.93 1.57
CA GLN A 87 11.32 16.60 2.94
C GLN A 87 9.81 16.80 3.11
N LEU A 88 9.27 17.91 2.61
CA LEU A 88 7.83 18.20 2.71
C LEU A 88 7.00 17.24 1.85
N ALA A 89 7.48 16.89 0.64
CA ALA A 89 6.82 15.92 -0.23
C ALA A 89 6.77 14.52 0.44
N ARG A 90 7.88 14.05 1.01
CA ARG A 90 7.94 12.75 1.73
C ARG A 90 7.08 12.76 2.99
N ALA A 91 7.02 13.89 3.72
CA ALA A 91 6.22 14.06 4.93
C ALA A 91 4.73 14.31 4.65
N ARG A 92 4.27 14.27 3.40
CA ARG A 92 2.89 14.59 2.98
C ARG A 92 2.41 15.97 3.45
N GLN A 93 3.32 16.93 3.57
CA GLN A 93 3.02 18.29 4.01
C GLN A 93 2.81 19.24 2.81
N PRO A 94 2.11 20.40 3.00
CA PRO A 94 1.87 21.35 1.93
C PRO A 94 3.16 21.87 1.30
N MET A 95 3.33 21.70 -0.02
CA MET A 95 4.55 22.03 -0.76
C MET A 95 4.57 23.46 -1.34
N ARG A 96 3.44 24.20 -1.27
CA ARG A 96 3.26 25.47 -1.99
C ARG A 96 4.37 26.49 -1.71
N HIS A 97 4.71 26.72 -0.45
CA HIS A 97 5.75 27.68 -0.07
C HIS A 97 7.15 27.25 -0.52
N ALA A 98 7.50 25.98 -0.31
CA ALA A 98 8.79 25.43 -0.73
C ALA A 98 8.97 25.46 -2.26
N ARG A 99 7.89 25.28 -3.03
CA ARG A 99 7.89 25.44 -4.48
C ARG A 99 8.26 26.86 -4.91
N TRP A 100 7.69 27.90 -4.29
CA TRP A 100 8.04 29.26 -4.59
C TRP A 100 9.50 29.62 -4.24
N ILE A 101 10.03 29.06 -3.14
CA ILE A 101 11.44 29.19 -2.78
C ILE A 101 12.31 28.55 -3.88
N LEU A 102 11.94 27.36 -4.37
CA LEU A 102 12.67 26.71 -5.46
C LEU A 102 12.57 27.49 -6.78
N VAL A 103 11.41 28.05 -7.12
CA VAL A 103 11.23 28.91 -8.30
C VAL A 103 12.17 30.11 -8.24
N PHE A 104 12.26 30.77 -7.08
CA PHE A 104 13.19 31.88 -6.88
C PHE A 104 14.65 31.44 -6.98
N ALA A 105 15.02 30.33 -6.36
CA ALA A 105 16.37 29.76 -6.46
C ALA A 105 16.78 29.44 -7.92
N MET A 106 15.81 28.93 -8.69
CA MET A 106 16.03 28.61 -10.12
C MET A 106 16.12 29.88 -10.97
N SER A 107 15.38 30.95 -10.64
CA SER A 107 15.59 32.28 -11.29
C SER A 107 16.99 32.80 -11.02
N MET A 108 17.49 32.71 -9.78
CA MET A 108 18.89 33.07 -9.47
C MET A 108 19.90 32.20 -10.24
N THR A 109 19.60 30.92 -10.41
CA THR A 109 20.42 30.02 -11.23
C THR A 109 20.48 30.47 -12.70
N GLY A 110 19.33 30.84 -13.28
CA GLY A 110 19.28 31.34 -14.64
C GLY A 110 20.09 32.65 -14.82
N VAL A 111 19.94 33.61 -13.89
CA VAL A 111 20.71 34.86 -13.88
C VAL A 111 22.22 34.56 -13.83
N THR A 112 22.66 33.74 -12.88
CA THR A 112 24.12 33.46 -12.73
C THR A 112 24.73 32.70 -13.92
N LEU A 113 23.97 31.82 -14.56
CA LEU A 113 24.38 31.17 -15.80
C LEU A 113 24.43 32.17 -16.96
N GLY A 114 23.46 33.08 -17.09
CA GLY A 114 23.44 34.12 -18.10
C GLY A 114 24.61 35.09 -17.94
N LEU A 115 24.98 35.47 -16.74
CA LEU A 115 26.14 36.33 -16.45
C LEU A 115 27.45 35.67 -16.83
N LEU A 116 27.60 34.36 -16.71
CA LEU A 116 28.80 33.61 -17.13
C LEU A 116 28.97 33.52 -18.65
N LEU A 117 27.94 33.84 -19.43
CA LEU A 117 28.07 34.02 -20.90
C LEU A 117 28.66 35.36 -21.31
N TRP A 118 28.91 36.26 -20.34
CA TRP A 118 29.52 37.57 -20.57
C TRP A 118 30.82 37.42 -21.37
N PRO A 119 31.09 38.32 -22.34
CA PRO A 119 32.33 38.24 -23.06
C PRO A 119 33.48 38.51 -22.11
N PRO A 120 34.52 37.71 -22.20
CA PRO A 120 35.78 38.00 -21.52
C PRO A 120 36.43 39.26 -22.10
N PRO A 121 37.39 39.84 -21.38
CA PRO A 121 38.20 40.90 -21.91
C PRO A 121 38.85 40.49 -23.27
N PRO A 122 39.12 41.45 -24.15
CA PRO A 122 39.57 41.21 -25.54
C PRO A 122 40.84 40.33 -25.67
N ASP A 123 41.66 40.28 -24.62
CA ASP A 123 42.92 39.50 -24.58
C ASP A 123 42.73 38.04 -24.12
N GLY A 124 41.48 37.57 -24.01
CA GLY A 124 41.17 36.25 -23.50
C GLY A 124 41.47 35.10 -24.46
N SER A 125 41.91 33.95 -23.93
CA SER A 125 42.05 32.73 -24.71
C SER A 125 40.71 32.30 -25.29
N VAL A 126 40.60 32.24 -26.61
CA VAL A 126 39.38 31.79 -27.33
C VAL A 126 38.94 30.40 -26.85
N LEU A 127 39.88 29.53 -26.55
CA LEU A 127 39.61 28.19 -26.04
C LEU A 127 38.92 28.24 -24.66
N ALA A 128 39.45 29.01 -23.70
CA ALA A 128 38.90 29.15 -22.36
C ALA A 128 37.48 29.72 -22.40
N VAL A 129 37.25 30.73 -23.22
CA VAL A 129 35.92 31.34 -23.42
C VAL A 129 34.89 30.34 -23.92
N ASN A 130 35.25 29.62 -25.00
CA ASN A 130 34.37 28.66 -25.64
C ASN A 130 34.10 27.46 -24.69
N LEU A 131 35.09 27.06 -23.86
CA LEU A 131 34.88 26.05 -22.84
C LEU A 131 33.82 26.49 -21.82
N VAL A 132 33.95 27.68 -21.24
CA VAL A 132 32.96 28.20 -20.26
C VAL A 132 31.59 28.31 -20.89
N ARG A 133 31.47 28.87 -22.10
CA ARG A 133 30.18 28.98 -22.80
C ARG A 133 29.54 27.64 -23.08
N GLY A 134 30.30 26.66 -23.58
CA GLY A 134 29.80 25.31 -23.83
C GLY A 134 29.28 24.63 -22.54
N VAL A 135 30.05 24.75 -21.46
CA VAL A 135 29.64 24.18 -20.16
C VAL A 135 28.41 24.88 -19.59
N VAL A 136 28.29 26.21 -19.72
CA VAL A 136 27.09 26.97 -19.29
C VAL A 136 25.85 26.51 -20.04
N LEU A 137 25.93 26.40 -21.39
CA LEU A 137 24.79 25.96 -22.19
C LEU A 137 24.39 24.52 -21.89
N LEU A 138 25.36 23.63 -21.75
CA LEU A 138 25.11 22.23 -21.34
C LEU A 138 24.46 22.17 -19.94
N THR A 139 24.96 22.95 -18.98
CA THR A 139 24.41 23.01 -17.62
C THR A 139 22.97 23.52 -17.61
N ALA A 140 22.67 24.59 -18.36
CA ALA A 140 21.32 25.13 -18.49
C ALA A 140 20.35 24.09 -19.07
N THR A 141 20.79 23.34 -20.07
CA THR A 141 20.02 22.27 -20.72
C THR A 141 19.73 21.13 -19.70
N LEU A 142 20.75 20.64 -18.99
CA LEU A 142 20.62 19.58 -18.04
C LEU A 142 19.66 19.96 -16.88
N ILE A 143 19.81 21.18 -16.35
CA ILE A 143 18.91 21.69 -15.31
C ILE A 143 17.45 21.77 -15.80
N ALA A 144 17.26 22.31 -17.04
CA ALA A 144 15.90 22.40 -17.58
C ALA A 144 15.23 21.06 -17.80
N VAL A 145 15.98 20.04 -18.21
CA VAL A 145 15.47 18.65 -18.35
C VAL A 145 15.20 18.01 -16.99
N THR A 146 16.05 18.26 -15.99
CA THR A 146 15.84 17.77 -14.62
C THR A 146 14.57 18.36 -14.02
N LEU A 147 14.29 19.64 -14.26
CA LEU A 147 13.09 20.34 -13.79
C LEU A 147 11.83 20.06 -14.62
N ALA A 148 11.83 19.07 -15.49
CA ALA A 148 10.71 18.76 -16.37
C ALA A 148 9.36 18.56 -15.64
N ALA A 149 9.38 17.98 -14.45
CA ALA A 149 8.18 17.77 -13.62
C ALA A 149 7.68 19.06 -12.91
N LEU A 150 8.51 20.11 -12.81
CA LEU A 150 8.19 21.41 -12.20
C LEU A 150 8.26 22.55 -13.21
N PRO A 151 7.23 22.72 -14.07
CA PRO A 151 7.25 23.72 -15.15
C PRO A 151 7.52 25.14 -14.67
N SER A 152 6.98 25.54 -13.52
CA SER A 152 7.17 26.89 -12.96
C SER A 152 8.63 27.18 -12.63
N ALA A 153 9.35 26.24 -12.03
CA ALA A 153 10.78 26.40 -11.70
C ALA A 153 11.66 26.38 -12.95
N ARG A 154 11.36 25.49 -13.91
CA ARG A 154 12.03 25.39 -15.20
C ARG A 154 11.86 26.69 -15.99
N ASP A 155 10.62 27.14 -16.19
CA ASP A 155 10.32 28.32 -17.01
C ASP A 155 10.89 29.58 -16.36
N ALA A 156 10.92 29.71 -15.06
CA ALA A 156 11.57 30.80 -14.35
C ALA A 156 13.09 30.83 -14.58
N MET A 157 13.75 29.67 -14.55
CA MET A 157 15.16 29.52 -14.83
C MET A 157 15.48 29.89 -16.28
N LEU A 158 14.74 29.37 -17.25
CA LEU A 158 14.95 29.67 -18.69
C LEU A 158 14.66 31.13 -19.01
N ALA A 159 13.59 31.71 -18.44
CA ALA A 159 13.25 33.10 -18.64
C ALA A 159 14.33 34.04 -18.06
N SER A 160 14.79 33.82 -16.85
CA SER A 160 15.83 34.61 -16.21
C SER A 160 17.17 34.50 -16.94
N PHE A 161 17.54 33.28 -17.40
CA PHE A 161 18.71 33.06 -18.26
C PHE A 161 18.61 33.84 -19.56
N TRP A 162 17.47 33.76 -20.26
CA TRP A 162 17.24 34.50 -21.51
C TRP A 162 17.27 36.01 -21.27
N LEU A 163 16.55 36.53 -20.29
CA LEU A 163 16.50 37.96 -19.99
C LEU A 163 17.88 38.54 -19.64
N THR A 164 18.68 37.81 -18.86
CA THR A 164 20.04 38.23 -18.50
C THR A 164 20.94 38.28 -19.74
N THR A 165 20.89 37.27 -20.59
CA THR A 165 21.71 37.20 -21.79
C THR A 165 21.29 38.24 -22.84
N PHE A 166 19.97 38.42 -23.01
CA PHE A 166 19.40 39.42 -23.89
C PHE A 166 19.69 40.86 -23.42
N GLY A 167 19.52 41.11 -22.11
CA GLY A 167 19.85 42.42 -21.50
C GLY A 167 21.32 42.76 -21.73
N PHE A 168 22.20 41.79 -21.52
CA PHE A 168 23.63 41.97 -21.84
C PHE A 168 23.89 42.38 -23.29
N TYR A 169 23.25 41.67 -24.25
CA TYR A 169 23.35 42.00 -25.69
C TYR A 169 22.92 43.42 -25.99
N LEU A 170 21.86 43.95 -25.38
CA LEU A 170 21.38 45.31 -25.60
C LEU A 170 22.38 46.40 -25.18
N PHE A 171 23.12 46.16 -24.09
CA PHE A 171 24.02 47.13 -23.48
C PHE A 171 25.48 47.05 -24.02
N HIS A 172 25.79 46.08 -24.90
CA HIS A 172 27.14 45.88 -25.46
C HIS A 172 27.14 45.89 -27.00
N PRO A 173 27.17 47.10 -27.62
CA PRO A 173 27.04 47.22 -29.07
C PRO A 173 28.09 46.48 -29.91
N GLY A 174 29.30 46.25 -29.33
CA GLY A 174 30.39 45.53 -30.01
C GLY A 174 30.18 44.04 -30.20
N VAL A 175 29.15 43.46 -29.57
CA VAL A 175 28.81 42.03 -29.61
C VAL A 175 27.48 41.77 -30.32
N GLN A 176 26.91 42.81 -30.96
CA GLN A 176 25.56 42.77 -31.55
C GLN A 176 25.54 41.95 -32.83
N HIS A 177 25.49 40.64 -32.70
CA HIS A 177 25.20 39.71 -33.79
C HIS A 177 23.75 39.18 -33.67
N PRO A 178 22.79 39.67 -34.47
CA PRO A 178 21.38 39.27 -34.37
C PRO A 178 21.19 37.78 -34.60
N VAL A 179 22.05 37.16 -35.39
CA VAL A 179 22.03 35.71 -35.62
C VAL A 179 22.32 34.90 -34.34
N LEU A 180 23.25 35.35 -33.49
CA LEU A 180 23.58 34.66 -32.25
C LEU A 180 22.42 34.71 -31.26
N ILE A 181 21.71 35.83 -31.17
CA ILE A 181 20.52 35.99 -30.34
C ILE A 181 19.39 35.11 -30.87
N ALA A 182 19.17 35.05 -32.16
CA ALA A 182 18.18 34.18 -32.76
C ALA A 182 18.47 32.68 -32.46
N ILE A 183 19.71 32.27 -32.59
CA ILE A 183 20.16 30.90 -32.28
C ILE A 183 19.93 30.59 -30.80
N LEU A 184 20.28 31.50 -29.88
CA LEU A 184 20.09 31.32 -28.46
C LEU A 184 18.59 31.26 -28.11
N ALA A 185 17.77 32.10 -28.74
CA ALA A 185 16.30 32.05 -28.55
C ALA A 185 15.72 30.70 -28.98
N LEU A 186 16.11 30.25 -30.20
CA LEU A 186 15.67 28.94 -30.71
C LEU A 186 16.13 27.79 -29.80
N MET A 187 17.35 27.88 -29.29
CA MET A 187 17.87 26.88 -28.34
C MET A 187 17.03 26.84 -27.03
N VAL A 188 16.73 28.00 -26.44
CA VAL A 188 15.90 28.08 -25.23
C VAL A 188 14.49 27.53 -25.47
N ILE A 189 13.88 27.85 -26.62
CA ILE A 189 12.58 27.33 -27.03
C ILE A 189 12.64 25.80 -27.22
N GLY A 190 13.66 25.31 -27.92
CA GLY A 190 13.86 23.87 -28.12
C GLY A 190 14.04 23.10 -26.81
N ILE A 191 14.86 23.63 -25.90
CA ILE A 191 15.03 23.05 -24.54
C ILE A 191 13.69 23.03 -23.78
N ARG A 192 12.91 24.12 -23.85
CA ARG A 192 11.62 24.20 -23.20
C ARG A 192 10.63 23.17 -23.75
N ILE A 193 10.55 23.01 -25.06
CA ILE A 193 9.66 22.03 -25.72
C ILE A 193 10.08 20.62 -25.33
N TYR A 194 11.36 20.28 -25.44
CA TYR A 194 11.88 18.95 -25.09
C TYR A 194 11.64 18.61 -23.59
N SER A 195 11.95 19.56 -22.71
CA SER A 195 11.74 19.40 -21.29
C SER A 195 10.24 19.25 -20.92
N SER A 196 9.34 19.94 -21.65
CA SER A 196 7.89 19.81 -21.45
C SER A 196 7.41 18.40 -21.80
N SER A 197 7.87 17.83 -22.91
CA SER A 197 7.57 16.45 -23.30
C SER A 197 8.06 15.45 -22.24
N THR A 198 9.30 15.61 -21.77
CA THR A 198 9.85 14.78 -20.68
C THR A 198 9.01 14.89 -19.40
N GLY A 199 8.52 16.09 -19.08
CA GLY A 199 7.65 16.33 -17.93
C GLY A 199 6.32 15.59 -18.01
N LEU A 200 5.73 15.49 -19.19
CA LEU A 200 4.51 14.70 -19.42
C LEU A 200 4.76 13.21 -19.15
N HIS A 201 5.88 12.66 -19.63
CA HIS A 201 6.23 11.26 -19.36
C HIS A 201 6.45 10.98 -17.88
N ILE A 202 7.10 11.89 -17.14
CA ILE A 202 7.30 11.73 -15.69
C ILE A 202 5.95 11.73 -14.95
N ARG A 203 5.05 12.63 -15.32
CA ARG A 203 3.71 12.70 -14.72
C ARG A 203 2.87 11.45 -15.03
N SER A 204 2.90 10.99 -16.29
CA SER A 204 2.21 9.76 -16.69
C SER A 204 2.74 8.55 -15.94
N ALA A 205 4.06 8.44 -15.75
CA ALA A 205 4.67 7.37 -14.97
C ALA A 205 4.28 7.47 -13.48
N ALA A 206 4.25 8.66 -12.89
CA ALA A 206 3.80 8.88 -11.52
C ALA A 206 2.31 8.51 -11.35
N GLN A 207 1.46 8.86 -12.31
CA GLN A 207 0.05 8.49 -12.31
C GLN A 207 -0.11 6.97 -12.35
N MET A 208 0.58 6.27 -13.25
CA MET A 208 0.54 4.81 -13.33
C MET A 208 1.00 4.14 -12.03
N LEU A 209 2.00 4.71 -11.35
CA LEU A 209 2.48 4.20 -10.06
C LEU A 209 1.40 4.30 -8.98
N VAL A 210 0.72 5.43 -8.88
CA VAL A 210 -0.35 5.65 -7.90
C VAL A 210 -1.55 4.75 -8.19
N GLU A 211 -1.96 4.67 -9.48
CA GLU A 211 -3.06 3.79 -9.91
C GLU A 211 -2.76 2.31 -9.65
N ASN A 212 -1.55 1.84 -9.96
CA ASN A 212 -1.14 0.46 -9.69
C ASN A 212 -1.14 0.13 -8.20
N ARG A 213 -0.71 1.08 -7.37
CA ARG A 213 -0.73 0.90 -5.91
C ARG A 213 -2.15 0.77 -5.39
N GLN A 214 -3.05 1.66 -5.79
CA GLN A 214 -4.46 1.58 -5.41
C GLN A 214 -5.09 0.26 -5.88
N LEU A 215 -4.83 -0.13 -7.13
CA LEU A 215 -5.35 -1.39 -7.67
C LEU A 215 -4.84 -2.61 -6.89
N SER A 216 -3.59 -2.59 -6.45
CA SER A 216 -3.00 -3.65 -5.62
C SER A 216 -3.63 -3.72 -4.23
N GLU A 217 -3.91 -2.56 -3.61
CA GLU A 217 -4.61 -2.46 -2.33
C GLU A 217 -6.05 -2.98 -2.45
N ASP A 218 -6.81 -2.54 -3.45
CA ASP A 218 -8.18 -2.99 -3.73
C ASP A 218 -8.24 -4.51 -4.00
N LEU A 219 -7.27 -5.05 -4.74
CA LEU A 219 -7.17 -6.48 -5.00
C LEU A 219 -6.88 -7.29 -3.73
N ALA A 220 -5.99 -6.78 -2.87
CA ALA A 220 -5.68 -7.42 -1.59
C ALA A 220 -6.91 -7.47 -0.67
N ASP A 221 -7.68 -6.37 -0.60
CA ASP A 221 -8.92 -6.30 0.18
C ASP A 221 -10.00 -7.23 -0.40
N ALA A 222 -10.14 -7.28 -1.72
CA ALA A 222 -11.08 -8.20 -2.38
C ALA A 222 -10.72 -9.67 -2.17
N LEU A 223 -9.42 -10.01 -2.21
CA LEU A 223 -8.93 -11.35 -1.91
C LEU A 223 -9.18 -11.74 -0.45
N ALA A 224 -8.87 -10.85 0.49
CA ALA A 224 -9.12 -11.08 1.92
C ALA A 224 -10.61 -11.29 2.21
N HIS A 225 -11.48 -10.51 1.54
CA HIS A 225 -12.92 -10.67 1.65
C HIS A 225 -13.41 -12.00 1.04
N ALA A 226 -12.91 -12.38 -0.13
CA ALA A 226 -13.24 -13.65 -0.78
C ALA A 226 -12.76 -14.85 0.05
N GLU A 227 -11.57 -14.78 0.66
CA GLU A 227 -11.05 -15.79 1.58
C GLU A 227 -11.91 -15.89 2.83
N PHE A 228 -12.30 -14.76 3.44
CA PHE A 228 -13.20 -14.73 4.59
C PHE A 228 -14.52 -15.45 4.27
N LEU A 229 -15.15 -15.14 3.13
CA LEU A 229 -16.38 -15.81 2.68
C LEU A 229 -16.16 -17.30 2.38
N SER A 230 -14.98 -17.67 1.90
CA SER A 230 -14.63 -19.07 1.57
C SER A 230 -14.36 -19.94 2.80
N TRP A 231 -14.01 -19.36 3.96
CA TRP A 231 -13.63 -20.10 5.17
C TRP A 231 -14.71 -20.11 6.25
N ARG A 232 -15.79 -19.37 6.06
CA ARG A 232 -16.89 -19.31 7.02
C ARG A 232 -18.12 -20.03 6.50
N ASP A 233 -18.89 -20.61 7.41
CA ASP A 233 -20.24 -21.10 7.13
C ASP A 233 -21.21 -19.91 7.05
N PRO A 234 -21.97 -19.75 5.95
CA PRO A 234 -22.79 -18.57 5.73
C PRO A 234 -23.98 -18.44 6.69
N LEU A 235 -24.45 -19.56 7.28
CA LEU A 235 -25.56 -19.53 8.22
C LEU A 235 -25.08 -19.17 9.64
N THR A 236 -24.01 -19.80 10.11
CA THR A 236 -23.60 -19.73 11.52
C THR A 236 -22.40 -18.78 11.76
N GLY A 237 -21.67 -18.40 10.72
CA GLY A 237 -20.46 -17.59 10.82
C GLY A 237 -19.26 -18.30 11.49
N LEU A 238 -19.39 -19.57 11.90
CA LEU A 238 -18.26 -20.39 12.34
C LEU A 238 -17.36 -20.73 11.15
N PHE A 239 -16.16 -21.22 11.41
CA PHE A 239 -15.32 -21.76 10.33
C PHE A 239 -16.02 -22.96 9.68
N ASN A 240 -15.84 -23.10 8.37
CA ASN A 240 -16.38 -24.24 7.64
C ASN A 240 -15.36 -25.40 7.57
N ARG A 241 -15.82 -26.52 7.04
CA ARG A 241 -15.00 -27.74 6.84
C ARG A 241 -13.73 -27.47 6.04
N ARG A 242 -13.78 -26.55 5.05
CA ARG A 242 -12.61 -26.21 4.22
C ARG A 242 -11.49 -25.56 5.04
N LYS A 243 -11.84 -24.64 5.93
CA LYS A 243 -10.88 -24.00 6.84
C LYS A 243 -10.24 -25.01 7.80
N LEU A 244 -10.98 -26.00 8.26
CA LEU A 244 -10.45 -27.06 9.11
C LEU A 244 -9.28 -27.80 8.46
N PHE A 245 -9.42 -28.20 7.20
CA PHE A 245 -8.36 -28.91 6.47
C PHE A 245 -7.16 -28.03 6.11
N GLU A 246 -7.35 -26.72 5.95
CA GLU A 246 -6.26 -25.79 5.71
C GLU A 246 -5.41 -25.59 6.97
N GLU A 247 -6.05 -25.39 8.12
CA GLU A 247 -5.41 -25.12 9.42
C GLU A 247 -4.49 -26.28 9.84
N THR A 248 -4.91 -27.49 9.61
CA THR A 248 -4.21 -28.71 10.07
C THR A 248 -2.97 -29.05 9.27
N ARG A 249 -2.77 -28.47 8.09
CA ARG A 249 -1.53 -28.63 7.31
C ARG A 249 -0.34 -27.85 7.89
N MET A 250 -0.59 -26.85 8.74
CA MET A 250 0.41 -25.87 9.19
C MET A 250 0.89 -26.08 10.63
N GLU A 251 0.26 -26.94 11.44
CA GLU A 251 0.49 -26.94 12.89
C GLU A 251 1.51 -27.96 13.40
N HIS A 252 2.60 -27.42 13.99
CA HIS A 252 3.48 -28.14 14.92
C HIS A 252 3.40 -27.42 16.28
N SER A 253 2.26 -27.55 16.99
CA SER A 253 2.11 -26.95 18.31
C SER A 253 2.60 -27.89 19.41
N ALA A 254 3.33 -27.34 20.40
CA ALA A 254 3.75 -28.05 21.62
C ALA A 254 2.66 -28.12 22.69
N LEU A 255 1.50 -27.48 22.47
CA LEU A 255 0.39 -27.44 23.43
C LEU A 255 -0.47 -28.70 23.33
N SER A 256 -1.07 -29.11 24.48
CA SER A 256 -2.13 -30.13 24.51
C SER A 256 -3.29 -29.70 23.60
N ARG A 257 -3.81 -30.62 22.81
CA ARG A 257 -4.92 -30.36 21.88
C ARG A 257 -5.99 -31.42 22.03
N HIS A 258 -7.25 -30.98 21.97
CA HIS A 258 -8.40 -31.87 22.04
C HIS A 258 -9.40 -31.49 20.94
N LEU A 259 -10.09 -32.50 20.42
CA LEU A 259 -11.18 -32.36 19.48
C LEU A 259 -12.49 -32.69 20.14
N LEU A 260 -13.47 -31.80 20.00
CA LEU A 260 -14.84 -32.03 20.40
C LEU A 260 -15.70 -32.11 19.17
N THR A 261 -16.18 -33.29 18.79
CA THR A 261 -17.22 -33.45 17.77
C THR A 261 -18.58 -33.33 18.44
N ILE A 262 -19.40 -32.40 17.98
CA ILE A 262 -20.69 -32.04 18.54
C ILE A 262 -21.75 -32.26 17.47
N ASP A 263 -22.82 -32.97 17.83
CA ASP A 263 -23.94 -33.24 16.94
C ASP A 263 -25.27 -33.02 17.70
N LEU A 264 -26.16 -32.20 17.10
CA LEU A 264 -27.45 -31.89 17.68
C LEU A 264 -28.39 -33.10 17.64
N ASP A 265 -28.86 -33.52 18.79
CA ASP A 265 -29.72 -34.68 18.92
C ASP A 265 -31.07 -34.45 18.25
N ARG A 266 -31.50 -35.39 17.40
CA ARG A 266 -32.81 -35.38 16.74
C ARG A 266 -33.09 -34.08 15.95
N PHE A 267 -32.09 -33.39 15.45
CA PHE A 267 -32.23 -32.12 14.71
C PHE A 267 -33.22 -32.26 13.54
N LYS A 268 -33.21 -33.41 12.85
CA LYS A 268 -34.19 -33.68 11.80
C LYS A 268 -35.62 -33.59 12.33
N THR A 269 -35.91 -34.07 13.55
CA THR A 269 -37.25 -34.00 14.17
C THR A 269 -37.64 -32.53 14.40
N ILE A 270 -36.69 -31.66 14.78
CA ILE A 270 -36.94 -30.21 14.93
C ILE A 270 -37.35 -29.63 13.60
N ASN A 271 -36.59 -29.90 12.52
CA ASN A 271 -36.94 -29.44 11.18
C ASN A 271 -38.31 -29.96 10.70
N ASP A 272 -38.58 -31.24 10.89
CA ASP A 272 -39.81 -31.87 10.41
C ASP A 272 -41.03 -31.36 11.20
N THR A 273 -40.89 -30.98 12.48
CA THR A 273 -41.99 -30.53 13.36
C THR A 273 -42.21 -29.01 13.27
N PHE A 274 -41.14 -28.21 13.27
CA PHE A 274 -41.21 -26.74 13.40
C PHE A 274 -40.80 -25.99 12.13
N GLY A 275 -40.33 -26.72 11.13
CA GLY A 275 -39.87 -26.17 9.85
C GLY A 275 -38.39 -25.77 9.87
N HIS A 276 -37.80 -25.69 8.65
CA HIS A 276 -36.37 -25.38 8.46
C HIS A 276 -35.97 -24.02 9.03
N GLY A 277 -36.86 -23.02 9.04
CA GLY A 277 -36.54 -21.71 9.62
C GLY A 277 -36.23 -21.75 11.10
N VAL A 278 -36.97 -22.60 11.86
CA VAL A 278 -36.71 -22.81 13.29
C VAL A 278 -35.42 -23.62 13.47
N GLY A 279 -35.18 -24.64 12.63
CA GLY A 279 -33.93 -25.37 12.62
C GLY A 279 -32.71 -24.47 12.36
N ASP A 280 -32.81 -23.55 11.43
CA ASP A 280 -31.74 -22.57 11.16
C ASP A 280 -31.47 -21.68 12.38
N HIS A 281 -32.50 -21.22 13.09
CA HIS A 281 -32.33 -20.47 14.33
C HIS A 281 -31.65 -21.30 15.42
N VAL A 282 -31.99 -22.60 15.55
CA VAL A 282 -31.34 -23.53 16.52
C VAL A 282 -29.85 -23.68 16.15
N LEU A 283 -29.50 -23.81 14.87
CA LEU A 283 -28.12 -23.88 14.41
C LEU A 283 -27.35 -22.61 14.73
N ILE A 284 -27.95 -21.44 14.50
CA ILE A 284 -27.33 -20.13 14.82
C ILE A 284 -27.11 -20.00 16.32
N ALA A 285 -28.15 -20.28 17.14
CA ALA A 285 -28.04 -20.20 18.59
C ALA A 285 -26.97 -21.17 19.14
N THR A 286 -26.90 -22.39 18.62
CA THR A 286 -25.87 -23.38 18.98
C THR A 286 -24.47 -22.85 18.61
N ALA A 287 -24.31 -22.28 17.43
CA ALA A 287 -23.02 -21.72 16.99
C ALA A 287 -22.58 -20.53 17.85
N ASP A 288 -23.52 -19.67 18.25
CA ASP A 288 -23.24 -18.54 19.13
C ASP A 288 -22.82 -19.05 20.53
N THR A 289 -23.54 -20.05 21.09
CA THR A 289 -23.16 -20.70 22.31
C THR A 289 -21.76 -21.32 22.27
N ILE A 290 -21.43 -22.04 21.21
CA ILE A 290 -20.08 -22.60 21.00
C ILE A 290 -19.03 -21.48 20.93
N ARG A 291 -19.31 -20.39 20.25
CA ARG A 291 -18.40 -19.25 20.12
C ARG A 291 -18.16 -18.57 21.46
N GLU A 292 -19.21 -18.29 22.23
CA GLU A 292 -19.12 -17.69 23.54
C GLU A 292 -18.38 -18.61 24.52
N TRP A 293 -18.66 -19.90 24.49
CA TRP A 293 -17.96 -20.89 25.27
C TRP A 293 -16.44 -20.91 24.92
N CYS A 294 -16.07 -20.91 23.66
CA CYS A 294 -14.65 -20.82 23.24
C CYS A 294 -13.95 -19.58 23.80
N HIS A 295 -14.66 -18.47 24.00
CA HIS A 295 -14.10 -17.26 24.58
C HIS A 295 -14.07 -17.29 26.13
N SER A 296 -14.91 -18.10 26.77
CA SER A 296 -15.05 -18.14 28.22
C SER A 296 -14.11 -19.14 28.90
N ILE A 297 -13.68 -20.19 28.21
CA ILE A 297 -12.77 -21.19 28.78
C ILE A 297 -11.36 -20.63 28.95
N GLU A 298 -10.76 -20.96 30.10
CA GLU A 298 -9.37 -20.60 30.37
C GLU A 298 -8.42 -21.36 29.45
N GLY A 299 -7.27 -20.77 29.15
CA GLY A 299 -6.26 -21.35 28.27
C GLY A 299 -5.73 -20.35 27.25
N THR A 300 -5.15 -20.84 26.18
CA THR A 300 -4.74 -20.00 25.07
C THR A 300 -5.97 -19.55 24.28
N ARG A 301 -6.07 -18.24 23.92
CA ARG A 301 -7.19 -17.69 23.12
C ARG A 301 -7.30 -18.25 21.70
N GLU A 302 -6.76 -19.45 21.44
CA GLU A 302 -6.67 -20.08 20.13
C GLU A 302 -7.66 -21.24 19.92
N HIS A 303 -8.73 -21.31 20.73
CA HIS A 303 -9.80 -22.27 20.48
C HIS A 303 -10.53 -21.93 19.19
N GLN A 304 -10.82 -22.96 18.38
CA GLN A 304 -11.44 -22.77 17.08
C GLN A 304 -12.68 -23.64 16.94
N ALA A 305 -13.77 -23.02 16.47
CA ALA A 305 -15.03 -23.68 16.25
C ALA A 305 -15.38 -23.73 14.76
N PHE A 306 -15.85 -24.88 14.31
CA PHE A 306 -16.17 -25.19 12.92
C PHE A 306 -17.58 -25.77 12.84
N ARG A 307 -18.28 -25.48 11.73
CA ARG A 307 -19.44 -26.24 11.29
C ARG A 307 -19.03 -27.14 10.14
N LEU A 308 -19.19 -28.45 10.31
CA LEU A 308 -18.79 -29.43 9.31
C LEU A 308 -19.85 -29.63 8.22
N GLY A 309 -21.12 -29.42 8.58
CA GLY A 309 -22.28 -29.49 7.70
C GLY A 309 -23.52 -29.96 8.47
N GLY A 310 -24.73 -29.61 7.99
CA GLY A 310 -25.97 -29.98 8.68
C GLY A 310 -25.98 -29.53 10.14
N GLU A 311 -26.15 -30.49 11.06
CA GLU A 311 -26.17 -30.32 12.53
C GLU A 311 -24.82 -30.64 13.22
N GLU A 312 -23.73 -30.83 12.46
CA GLU A 312 -22.42 -31.25 12.95
C GLU A 312 -21.47 -30.05 13.15
N PHE A 313 -20.93 -29.96 14.37
CA PHE A 313 -19.93 -28.97 14.76
C PHE A 313 -18.65 -29.64 15.27
N LEU A 314 -17.53 -28.96 15.16
CA LEU A 314 -16.25 -29.37 15.70
C LEU A 314 -15.60 -28.20 16.44
N VAL A 315 -15.00 -28.50 17.60
CA VAL A 315 -14.15 -27.52 18.30
C VAL A 315 -12.77 -28.10 18.52
N ILE A 316 -11.75 -27.31 18.20
CA ILE A 316 -10.36 -27.58 18.54
C ILE A 316 -10.05 -26.78 19.81
N VAL A 317 -9.80 -27.48 20.89
CA VAL A 317 -9.42 -26.89 22.19
C VAL A 317 -7.92 -27.05 22.38
N ARG A 318 -7.25 -25.98 22.85
CA ARG A 318 -5.79 -25.95 23.05
C ARG A 318 -5.45 -25.51 24.47
N GLY A 319 -4.40 -26.11 25.05
CA GLY A 319 -3.82 -25.68 26.32
C GLY A 319 -4.53 -26.16 27.58
N LEU A 320 -5.60 -26.95 27.47
CA LEU A 320 -6.25 -27.63 28.61
C LEU A 320 -5.70 -29.04 28.78
N ASP A 321 -5.74 -29.55 30.01
CA ASP A 321 -5.49 -30.96 30.27
C ASP A 321 -6.75 -31.81 30.04
N ASP A 322 -6.60 -33.13 30.21
CA ASP A 322 -7.66 -34.10 29.95
C ASP A 322 -8.88 -34.01 30.90
N VAL A 323 -8.69 -33.47 32.10
CA VAL A 323 -9.77 -33.29 33.11
C VAL A 323 -10.49 -31.98 32.84
N GLU A 324 -9.70 -30.92 32.66
CA GLU A 324 -10.23 -29.58 32.40
C GLU A 324 -11.11 -29.57 31.14
N VAL A 325 -10.62 -30.21 30.03
CA VAL A 325 -11.40 -30.25 28.79
C VAL A 325 -12.67 -31.07 28.91
N ALA A 326 -12.69 -32.15 29.74
CA ALA A 326 -13.87 -32.94 29.95
C ALA A 326 -14.95 -32.16 30.76
N GLU A 327 -14.54 -31.40 31.76
CA GLU A 327 -15.42 -30.50 32.52
C GLU A 327 -15.96 -29.37 31.63
N ALA A 328 -15.10 -28.78 30.82
CA ALA A 328 -15.48 -27.75 29.88
C ALA A 328 -16.46 -28.25 28.80
N ALA A 329 -16.25 -29.47 28.28
CA ALA A 329 -17.17 -30.09 27.32
C ALA A 329 -18.55 -30.37 27.94
N GLU A 330 -18.60 -30.79 29.18
CA GLU A 330 -19.88 -31.00 29.90
C GLU A 330 -20.60 -29.66 30.15
N ALA A 331 -19.86 -28.60 30.48
CA ALA A 331 -20.43 -27.25 30.59
C ALA A 331 -21.02 -26.78 29.24
N LEU A 332 -20.34 -27.01 28.13
CA LEU A 332 -20.86 -26.70 26.81
C LEU A 332 -22.15 -27.48 26.50
N ARG A 333 -22.16 -28.79 26.78
CA ARG A 333 -23.35 -29.60 26.58
C ARG A 333 -24.57 -29.06 27.37
N LEU A 334 -24.36 -28.65 28.62
CA LEU A 334 -25.41 -28.06 29.45
C LEU A 334 -25.89 -26.71 28.89
N GLN A 335 -24.98 -25.88 28.39
CA GLN A 335 -25.35 -24.61 27.77
C GLN A 335 -26.19 -24.84 26.50
N ILE A 336 -25.81 -25.82 25.65
CA ILE A 336 -26.59 -26.17 24.45
C ILE A 336 -27.98 -26.70 24.86
N ALA A 337 -28.07 -27.54 25.89
CA ALA A 337 -29.36 -28.01 26.40
C ALA A 337 -30.22 -26.86 26.95
N GLY A 338 -29.60 -25.86 27.57
CA GLY A 338 -30.31 -24.67 28.08
C GLY A 338 -30.83 -23.73 26.99
N LEU A 339 -30.51 -23.97 25.71
CA LEU A 339 -31.05 -23.16 24.61
C LEU A 339 -32.57 -23.28 24.46
N GLU A 340 -33.18 -24.34 24.98
CA GLU A 340 -34.65 -24.51 24.99
C GLU A 340 -35.35 -23.27 25.53
N ASP A 341 -34.81 -22.65 26.58
CA ASP A 341 -35.34 -21.43 27.20
C ASP A 341 -35.39 -20.21 26.28
N GLN A 342 -34.64 -20.22 25.19
CA GLN A 342 -34.65 -19.12 24.17
C GLN A 342 -35.76 -19.32 23.14
N PHE A 343 -36.42 -20.48 23.12
CA PHE A 343 -37.44 -20.84 22.13
C PHE A 343 -38.83 -20.94 22.75
N ASP A 344 -39.18 -20.06 23.69
CA ASP A 344 -40.46 -20.03 24.44
C ASP A 344 -41.71 -20.11 23.55
N THR A 345 -41.60 -19.68 22.31
CA THR A 345 -42.69 -19.76 21.32
C THR A 345 -43.00 -21.21 20.88
N TYR A 346 -42.09 -22.14 21.16
CA TYR A 346 -42.15 -23.55 20.76
C TYR A 346 -42.00 -24.44 21.99
N PRO A 347 -43.04 -24.59 22.85
CA PRO A 347 -42.95 -25.21 24.17
C PRO A 347 -42.56 -26.70 24.16
N ASP A 348 -42.67 -27.37 23.00
CA ASP A 348 -42.33 -28.79 22.85
C ASP A 348 -40.94 -28.98 22.15
N ILE A 349 -40.17 -27.92 21.96
CA ILE A 349 -38.86 -28.04 21.35
C ILE A 349 -37.86 -28.61 22.37
N ALA A 350 -37.16 -29.66 22.00
CA ALA A 350 -36.10 -30.24 22.80
C ALA A 350 -34.78 -30.12 22.10
N ILE A 351 -33.87 -29.35 22.67
CA ILE A 351 -32.54 -29.08 22.11
C ILE A 351 -31.48 -29.74 23.00
N SER A 352 -30.71 -30.66 22.44
CA SER A 352 -29.57 -31.26 23.12
C SER A 352 -28.49 -31.65 22.11
N ALA A 353 -27.30 -31.94 22.61
CA ALA A 353 -26.20 -32.38 21.78
C ALA A 353 -25.50 -33.59 22.39
N SER A 354 -25.07 -34.50 21.53
CA SER A 354 -24.11 -35.54 21.82
C SER A 354 -22.70 -35.06 21.47
N ILE A 355 -21.77 -35.18 22.42
CA ILE A 355 -20.40 -34.69 22.26
C ILE A 355 -19.40 -35.86 22.38
N GLY A 356 -18.54 -36.00 21.38
CA GLY A 356 -17.37 -36.89 21.40
C GLY A 356 -16.11 -36.11 21.65
N LEU A 357 -15.34 -36.48 22.67
CA LEU A 357 -14.09 -35.86 23.07
C LEU A 357 -12.91 -36.78 22.77
N ALA A 358 -11.92 -36.32 22.05
CA ALA A 358 -10.64 -37.03 21.82
C ALA A 358 -9.44 -36.14 22.07
N SER A 359 -8.43 -36.65 22.76
CA SER A 359 -7.12 -35.99 22.85
C SER A 359 -6.38 -36.15 21.53
N TRP A 360 -5.90 -35.05 20.98
CA TRP A 360 -5.11 -35.05 19.75
C TRP A 360 -3.62 -35.15 20.11
N ARG A 361 -3.04 -36.31 19.93
CA ARG A 361 -1.70 -36.68 20.39
C ARG A 361 -0.61 -36.01 19.54
N PHE A 362 0.54 -35.75 20.15
CA PHE A 362 1.68 -35.25 19.41
C PHE A 362 2.12 -36.22 18.31
N GLY A 363 2.28 -35.72 17.08
CA GLY A 363 2.65 -36.54 15.92
C GLY A 363 1.50 -37.33 15.28
N GLU A 364 0.28 -37.24 15.83
CA GLU A 364 -0.91 -37.85 15.26
C GLU A 364 -1.51 -36.96 14.19
N GLY A 365 -2.01 -37.54 13.10
CA GLY A 365 -2.81 -36.85 12.10
C GLY A 365 -4.14 -36.37 12.69
N MET A 366 -4.65 -35.20 12.22
CA MET A 366 -5.96 -34.73 12.64
C MET A 366 -7.06 -35.73 12.31
N ASP A 367 -6.98 -36.36 11.15
CA ASP A 367 -8.00 -37.33 10.69
C ASP A 367 -8.16 -38.51 11.66
N ASP A 368 -7.07 -38.99 12.26
CA ASP A 368 -7.08 -40.09 13.23
C ASP A 368 -7.73 -39.63 14.56
N ALA A 369 -7.40 -38.41 15.04
CA ALA A 369 -7.99 -37.84 16.21
C ALA A 369 -9.49 -37.51 16.02
N LEU A 370 -9.85 -37.00 14.84
CA LEU A 370 -11.24 -36.72 14.45
C LEU A 370 -12.06 -38.00 14.41
N LEU A 371 -11.54 -39.07 13.80
CA LEU A 371 -12.19 -40.38 13.74
C LEU A 371 -12.50 -40.91 15.16
N ARG A 372 -11.57 -40.74 16.12
CA ARG A 372 -11.80 -41.16 17.50
C ARG A 372 -12.88 -40.31 18.19
N ALA A 373 -12.88 -38.99 17.93
CA ALA A 373 -13.94 -38.11 18.48
C ALA A 373 -15.31 -38.45 17.87
N ASP A 374 -15.37 -38.73 16.56
CA ASP A 374 -16.62 -39.13 15.89
C ASP A 374 -17.18 -40.47 16.44
N ILE A 375 -16.32 -41.46 16.68
CA ILE A 375 -16.71 -42.73 17.28
C ILE A 375 -17.30 -42.46 18.68
N ALA A 376 -16.66 -41.64 19.50
CA ALA A 376 -17.14 -41.29 20.81
C ALA A 376 -18.50 -40.52 20.77
N CYS A 377 -18.68 -39.62 19.79
CA CYS A 377 -19.95 -38.94 19.58
C CYS A 377 -21.06 -39.89 19.14
N TYR A 378 -20.76 -40.87 18.28
CA TYR A 378 -21.70 -41.92 17.89
C TYR A 378 -22.09 -42.82 19.07
N GLU A 379 -21.12 -43.16 19.93
CA GLU A 379 -21.43 -43.88 21.20
C GLU A 379 -22.33 -43.05 22.10
N ALA A 380 -22.11 -41.73 22.23
CA ALA A 380 -22.99 -40.84 22.98
C ALA A 380 -24.42 -40.89 22.46
N LYS A 381 -24.61 -40.84 21.14
CA LYS A 381 -25.95 -40.95 20.52
C LYS A 381 -26.63 -42.30 20.82
N ASN A 382 -25.89 -43.41 20.85
CA ASN A 382 -26.43 -44.76 21.04
C ASN A 382 -26.69 -45.09 22.50
N THR A 383 -26.03 -44.42 23.45
CA THR A 383 -26.15 -44.70 24.90
C THR A 383 -27.06 -43.75 25.66
N GLY A 384 -27.91 -43.00 24.92
CA GLY A 384 -28.93 -42.17 25.58
C GLY A 384 -29.00 -40.73 25.08
N ARG A 385 -28.03 -40.28 24.25
CA ARG A 385 -27.88 -38.87 23.79
C ARG A 385 -27.60 -37.90 24.94
N ASN A 386 -27.56 -36.61 24.62
CA ASN A 386 -27.37 -35.53 25.60
C ASN A 386 -26.27 -35.84 26.61
N GLN A 387 -25.09 -36.20 26.16
CA GLN A 387 -23.96 -36.60 27.00
C GLN A 387 -22.63 -36.38 26.28
N VAL A 388 -21.57 -36.25 27.07
CA VAL A 388 -20.18 -36.24 26.59
C VAL A 388 -19.61 -37.65 26.70
N ARG A 389 -18.96 -38.16 25.65
CA ARG A 389 -18.19 -39.39 25.66
C ARG A 389 -16.76 -39.13 25.28
N ARG A 390 -15.84 -39.73 26.03
CA ARG A 390 -14.40 -39.64 25.75
C ARG A 390 -13.94 -40.86 24.96
N ALA A 391 -13.22 -40.61 23.89
CA ALA A 391 -12.53 -41.67 23.12
C ALA A 391 -11.44 -42.33 23.98
N ALA A 392 -11.32 -43.63 23.86
CA ALA A 392 -10.30 -44.44 24.54
C ALA A 392 -8.86 -44.15 24.05
#